data_ab47344a5f7ba0848bd56b1d05d448e8
#
_entry.id   ab47344a5f7ba0848bd56b1d05d448e8
#
_cell.length_a   1.000
_cell.length_b   1.000
_cell.length_c   1.000
_cell.angle_alpha   90.00
_cell.angle_beta   90.00
_cell.angle_gamma   90.00
#
_symmetry.space_group_name_H-M   'P 1'
#
loop_
_entity.id
_entity.type
_entity.pdbx_description
1 polymer ?
#
loop_
_entity_poly.entity_id
_entity_poly.type
_entity_poly.pdbx_seq_one_letter_code
_entity_poly.pdbx_strand_id
1 'polypeptide(L)'
;MQDAPNAFGSTYDAEVKRTEERWRSALADRARFVAESEGEVIGTVGGGASDVTGTAALTALWVAPAARGRGVGEALVNTVLAWAKDAGYEQVMLWVVEGNSAAESLYRRTGFRRTGSVQMVRPGDPRIEYEMSLTL
;
A
#
# COMPACT_ATOMS: atom_id res chain seq x y z
N MET A 1 20.37 1.91 -8.30
CA MET A 1 20.04 1.68 -8.01
C MET A 1 19.75 1.34 -8.03
N GLN A 2 19.30 1.51 -8.57
CA GLN A 2 18.84 1.35 -8.53
C GLN A 2 18.30 0.82 -8.74
N ASP A 3 18.14 0.82 -9.28
CA ASP A 3 17.43 0.38 -9.16
C ASP A 3 17.26 -0.25 -8.68
N ALA A 4 17.02 -0.35 -8.54
CA ALA A 4 16.78 -0.71 -7.85
C ALA A 4 16.90 -1.20 -7.19
N PRO A 5 16.95 -1.12 -6.92
CA PRO A 5 16.87 -1.34 -6.14
C PRO A 5 16.86 -1.61 -5.32
N ASN A 6 16.58 -1.49 -4.72
CA ASN A 6 16.31 -1.55 -3.97
C ASN A 6 15.93 -1.69 -3.33
N ALA A 7 15.55 -1.34 -2.91
CA ALA A 7 14.99 -1.26 -2.40
C ALA A 7 14.74 -1.47 -2.11
N PHE A 8 14.16 -0.88 -1.83
CA PHE A 8 13.90 -1.39 -1.88
C PHE A 8 14.70 -2.29 -1.56
N GLY A 9 15.64 -2.37 -1.52
CA GLY A 9 16.03 -2.68 -1.43
C GLY A 9 16.72 -2.61 -1.73
N SER A 10 17.26 -2.69 -1.66
CA SER A 10 17.62 -2.38 -2.16
C SER A 10 18.19 -2.08 -2.71
N THR A 11 19.13 -2.70 -2.65
CA THR A 11 19.50 -2.06 -3.49
C THR A 11 18.90 -1.63 -4.25
N TYR A 12 18.26 -1.99 -4.16
CA TYR A 12 17.25 -1.42 -4.93
C TYR A 12 17.19 0.05 -4.67
N ASP A 13 17.18 0.81 -5.71
CA ASP A 13 17.34 2.23 -5.53
C ASP A 13 16.10 3.05 -5.54
N ALA A 14 14.94 2.46 -5.62
CA ALA A 14 13.73 3.25 -5.57
C ALA A 14 13.60 3.87 -4.19
N GLU A 15 13.30 5.13 -4.16
CA GLU A 15 13.00 5.82 -2.93
C GLU A 15 11.52 5.96 -2.77
N VAL A 16 11.02 5.72 -1.59
CA VAL A 16 9.64 5.99 -1.27
C VAL A 16 9.63 7.30 -0.52
N LYS A 17 9.01 8.31 -1.13
CA LYS A 17 9.04 9.65 -0.57
C LYS A 17 7.69 10.07 -0.06
N ARG A 18 7.69 10.79 1.01
CA ARG A 18 6.49 11.46 1.49
C ARG A 18 6.34 12.78 0.78
N THR A 19 5.13 13.26 0.72
CA THR A 19 4.87 14.61 0.28
C THR A 19 5.40 15.55 1.34
N GLU A 20 5.12 16.81 1.18
CA GLU A 20 5.75 17.84 1.99
C GLU A 20 5.45 17.79 3.47
N GLU A 21 6.34 18.36 4.23
CA GLU A 21 6.15 18.49 5.66
C GLU A 21 4.86 19.20 6.02
N ARG A 22 4.45 20.14 5.20
CA ARG A 22 3.30 20.97 5.51
C ARG A 22 2.03 20.20 5.73
N TRP A 23 1.95 18.97 5.25
CA TRP A 23 0.75 18.21 5.42
C TRP A 23 0.77 17.31 6.66
N ARG A 24 1.85 17.37 7.40
CA ARG A 24 1.97 16.51 8.55
C ARG A 24 0.80 16.61 9.51
N SER A 25 0.30 17.81 9.73
CA SER A 25 -0.78 17.99 10.68
C SER A 25 -2.08 17.36 10.23
N ALA A 26 -2.24 17.13 8.93
CA ALA A 26 -3.46 16.56 8.41
C ALA A 26 -3.34 15.07 8.15
N LEU A 27 -2.21 14.48 8.47
CA LEU A 27 -1.91 13.17 7.98
C LEU A 27 -2.46 12.02 8.71
N ALA A 28 -3.04 12.23 9.86
CA ALA A 28 -3.70 11.13 10.53
C ALA A 28 -4.82 10.59 9.65
N ASP A 29 -5.37 11.43 8.75
CA ASP A 29 -6.50 11.03 7.93
C ASP A 29 -6.12 10.44 6.61
N ARG A 30 -5.04 10.90 5.99
CA ARG A 30 -4.61 10.30 4.74
C ARG A 30 -3.24 10.77 4.30
N ALA A 31 -2.62 9.98 3.45
CA ALA A 31 -1.33 10.28 2.87
C ALA A 31 -1.21 9.56 1.54
N ARG A 32 -0.31 10.03 0.72
CA ARG A 32 0.00 9.38 -0.54
C ARG A 32 1.52 9.35 -0.69
N PHE A 33 2.03 8.22 -1.15
CA PHE A 33 3.45 8.03 -1.31
C PHE A 33 3.75 7.62 -2.74
N VAL A 34 4.91 8.00 -3.23
CA VAL A 34 5.37 7.60 -4.55
C VAL A 34 6.75 6.98 -4.43
N ALA A 35 7.03 6.02 -5.29
CA ALA A 35 8.35 5.47 -5.47
C ALA A 35 8.91 6.03 -6.76
N GLU A 36 10.13 6.52 -6.72
CA GLU A 36 10.79 7.08 -7.88
C GLU A 36 12.10 6.39 -8.14
N SER A 37 12.45 6.27 -9.40
CA SER A 37 13.74 5.76 -9.80
C SER A 37 14.19 6.56 -11.00
N GLU A 38 15.36 7.16 -10.91
CA GLU A 38 15.95 7.92 -12.00
C GLU A 38 15.00 9.01 -12.53
N GLY A 39 14.32 9.66 -11.61
CA GLY A 39 13.44 10.77 -11.97
C GLY A 39 12.05 10.38 -12.41
N GLU A 40 11.76 9.08 -12.47
CA GLU A 40 10.45 8.61 -12.91
C GLU A 40 9.67 7.99 -11.76
N VAL A 41 8.37 8.23 -11.74
CA VAL A 41 7.50 7.59 -10.77
C VAL A 41 7.25 6.17 -11.22
N ILE A 42 7.65 5.21 -10.40
CA ILE A 42 7.51 3.79 -10.73
C ILE A 42 6.47 3.10 -9.85
N GLY A 43 5.88 3.80 -8.92
CA GLY A 43 4.82 3.22 -8.11
C GLY A 43 4.20 4.26 -7.21
N THR A 44 2.96 4.01 -6.79
CA THR A 44 2.25 4.88 -5.86
C THR A 44 1.40 4.04 -4.93
N VAL A 45 1.03 4.64 -3.79
CA VAL A 45 0.13 3.99 -2.85
C VAL A 45 -0.51 5.07 -1.98
N GLY A 46 -1.72 4.82 -1.52
CA GLY A 46 -2.41 5.71 -0.60
C GLY A 46 -2.67 5.06 0.73
N GLY A 47 -2.77 5.87 1.77
CA GLY A 47 -3.23 5.45 3.07
C GLY A 47 -4.22 6.46 3.59
N GLY A 48 -5.20 6.01 4.36
CA GLY A 48 -6.20 6.93 4.90
C GLY A 48 -6.99 6.29 6.00
N ALA A 49 -7.85 7.10 6.62
CA ALA A 49 -8.75 6.59 7.65
C ALA A 49 -9.78 5.68 6.99
N SER A 50 -10.16 4.62 7.69
CA SER A 50 -11.25 3.75 7.24
C SER A 50 -12.50 4.12 8.03
N ASP A 51 -13.59 3.37 7.78
CA ASP A 51 -14.83 3.57 8.52
C ASP A 51 -14.73 3.04 9.96
N VAL A 52 -13.69 2.31 10.26
CA VAL A 52 -13.51 1.71 11.58
C VAL A 52 -12.46 2.51 12.33
N THR A 53 -12.84 3.02 13.50
CA THR A 53 -11.93 3.78 14.34
C THR A 53 -10.71 2.93 14.67
N GLY A 54 -9.52 3.51 14.53
CA GLY A 54 -8.28 2.82 14.84
C GLY A 54 -7.73 2.00 13.68
N THR A 55 -8.45 1.93 12.56
CA THR A 55 -8.04 1.15 11.39
C THR A 55 -7.84 2.08 10.20
N ALA A 56 -6.66 2.05 9.62
CA ALA A 56 -6.38 2.78 8.39
C ALA A 56 -6.64 1.88 7.19
N ALA A 57 -6.85 2.49 6.03
CA ALA A 57 -7.04 1.76 4.79
C ALA A 57 -5.87 2.02 3.85
N LEU A 58 -5.39 0.97 3.21
CA LEU A 58 -4.38 1.06 2.16
C LEU A 58 -5.12 1.03 0.83
N THR A 59 -4.85 1.99 -0.05
CA THR A 59 -5.59 2.13 -1.29
C THR A 59 -4.66 2.45 -2.45
N ALA A 60 -5.15 2.20 -3.65
CA ALA A 60 -4.55 2.69 -4.89
C ALA A 60 -3.08 2.32 -5.06
N LEU A 61 -2.73 1.11 -4.68
CA LEU A 61 -1.38 0.61 -4.91
C LEU A 61 -1.19 0.35 -6.42
N TRP A 62 -0.13 0.93 -6.96
CA TRP A 62 0.21 0.73 -8.36
C TRP A 62 1.72 0.66 -8.49
N VAL A 63 2.20 -0.27 -9.31
CA VAL A 63 3.61 -0.39 -9.64
C VAL A 63 3.72 -0.48 -11.15
N ALA A 64 4.60 0.34 -11.74
CA ALA A 64 4.81 0.33 -13.17
C ALA A 64 5.23 -1.06 -13.64
N PRO A 65 4.73 -1.51 -14.81
CA PRO A 65 5.05 -2.86 -15.27
C PRO A 65 6.54 -3.16 -15.33
N ALA A 66 7.33 -2.19 -15.77
CA ALA A 66 8.77 -2.41 -15.88
C ALA A 66 9.47 -2.49 -14.52
N ALA A 67 8.80 -2.05 -13.47
CA ALA A 67 9.38 -2.05 -12.12
C ALA A 67 8.90 -3.22 -11.27
N ARG A 68 8.01 -4.05 -11.80
CA ARG A 68 7.49 -5.17 -11.04
C ARG A 68 8.56 -6.22 -10.80
N GLY A 69 8.43 -6.93 -9.67
CA GLY A 69 9.40 -7.96 -9.33
C GLY A 69 10.67 -7.43 -8.70
N ARG A 70 10.70 -6.14 -8.34
CA ARG A 70 11.89 -5.51 -7.75
C ARG A 70 11.67 -5.04 -6.32
N GLY A 71 10.58 -5.44 -5.70
CA GLY A 71 10.31 -5.05 -4.32
C GLY A 71 9.69 -3.68 -4.15
N VAL A 72 9.30 -3.00 -5.23
CA VAL A 72 8.71 -1.68 -5.14
C VAL A 72 7.36 -1.74 -4.42
N GLY A 73 6.53 -2.72 -4.77
CA GLY A 73 5.22 -2.86 -4.12
C GLY A 73 5.36 -3.10 -2.63
N GLU A 74 6.29 -3.95 -2.26
CA GLU A 74 6.52 -4.26 -0.84
C GLU A 74 7.00 -3.02 -0.09
N ALA A 75 7.90 -2.24 -0.70
CA ALA A 75 8.39 -1.01 -0.08
C ALA A 75 7.27 -0.01 0.12
N LEU A 76 6.37 0.11 -0.87
CA LEU A 76 5.24 1.02 -0.76
C LEU A 76 4.28 0.58 0.34
N VAL A 77 3.96 -0.71 0.41
CA VAL A 77 3.09 -1.22 1.47
C VAL A 77 3.72 -0.94 2.82
N ASN A 78 5.00 -1.25 2.98
CA ASN A 78 5.67 -1.03 4.26
C ASN A 78 5.70 0.45 4.65
N THR A 79 5.76 1.34 3.67
CA THR A 79 5.72 2.78 3.94
C THR A 79 4.36 3.18 4.52
N VAL A 80 3.27 2.62 3.97
CA VAL A 80 1.94 2.89 4.51
C VAL A 80 1.82 2.33 5.93
N LEU A 81 2.38 1.14 6.18
CA LEU A 81 2.32 0.56 7.52
C LEU A 81 3.06 1.44 8.52
N ALA A 82 4.21 1.96 8.14
CA ALA A 82 4.96 2.86 9.02
C ALA A 82 4.19 4.15 9.28
N TRP A 83 3.60 4.70 8.22
CA TRP A 83 2.78 5.90 8.37
C TRP A 83 1.62 5.66 9.33
N ALA A 84 0.92 4.54 9.15
CA ALA A 84 -0.25 4.25 9.98
C ALA A 84 0.14 4.08 11.45
N LYS A 85 1.26 3.42 11.70
CA LYS A 85 1.73 3.22 13.06
C LYS A 85 2.09 4.57 13.69
N ASP A 86 2.80 5.43 12.94
CA ASP A 86 3.17 6.75 13.45
C ASP A 86 1.95 7.62 13.68
N ALA A 87 0.90 7.43 12.91
CA ALA A 87 -0.32 8.22 13.05
C ALA A 87 -1.23 7.70 14.18
N GLY A 88 -0.87 6.58 14.80
CA GLY A 88 -1.60 6.07 15.94
C GLY A 88 -2.65 5.02 15.62
N TYR A 89 -2.71 4.56 14.38
CA TYR A 89 -3.64 3.50 14.02
C TYR A 89 -3.17 2.17 14.59
N GLU A 90 -4.11 1.27 14.83
CA GLU A 90 -3.81 -0.04 15.39
C GLU A 90 -3.82 -1.14 14.34
N GLN A 91 -4.52 -0.89 13.25
CA GLN A 91 -4.62 -1.86 12.17
C GLN A 91 -4.65 -1.16 10.82
N VAL A 92 -4.32 -1.91 9.79
CA VAL A 92 -4.46 -1.46 8.41
C VAL A 92 -5.28 -2.52 7.67
N MET A 93 -6.23 -2.07 6.86
CA MET A 93 -7.05 -2.96 6.04
C MET A 93 -6.97 -2.57 4.58
N LEU A 94 -7.32 -3.49 3.71
CA LEU A 94 -7.39 -3.24 2.29
C LEU A 94 -8.38 -4.20 1.66
N TRP A 95 -8.73 -3.92 0.40
CA TRP A 95 -9.57 -4.80 -0.39
C TRP A 95 -8.78 -5.26 -1.60
N VAL A 96 -8.88 -6.55 -1.93
CA VAL A 96 -8.20 -7.12 -3.08
C VAL A 96 -9.22 -7.84 -3.93
N VAL A 97 -9.20 -7.59 -5.25
CA VAL A 97 -10.15 -8.18 -6.18
C VAL A 97 -9.85 -9.67 -6.32
N GLU A 98 -10.89 -10.48 -6.31
CA GLU A 98 -10.77 -11.90 -6.49
C GLU A 98 -10.02 -12.22 -7.78
N GLY A 99 -9.07 -13.14 -7.71
CA GLY A 99 -8.27 -13.51 -8.85
C GLY A 99 -6.98 -12.74 -9.00
N ASN A 100 -6.80 -11.66 -8.24
CA ASN A 100 -5.55 -10.92 -8.28
C ASN A 100 -4.55 -11.57 -7.34
N SER A 101 -4.02 -12.73 -7.76
CA SER A 101 -3.14 -13.52 -6.90
C SER A 101 -1.83 -12.83 -6.62
N ALA A 102 -1.31 -12.05 -7.56
CA ALA A 102 -0.05 -11.33 -7.36
C ALA A 102 -0.19 -10.32 -6.23
N ALA A 103 -1.31 -9.57 -6.22
CA ALA A 103 -1.56 -8.60 -5.16
C ALA A 103 -1.74 -9.30 -3.83
N GLU A 104 -2.53 -10.36 -3.82
CA GLU A 104 -2.78 -11.07 -2.57
C GLU A 104 -1.49 -11.66 -2.00
N SER A 105 -0.61 -12.19 -2.85
CA SER A 105 0.68 -12.69 -2.41
C SER A 105 1.54 -11.59 -1.79
N LEU A 106 1.55 -10.43 -2.42
CA LEU A 106 2.29 -9.30 -1.89
C LEU A 106 1.78 -8.93 -0.50
N TYR A 107 0.47 -8.83 -0.34
CA TYR A 107 -0.10 -8.45 0.94
C TYR A 107 0.18 -9.50 2.01
N ARG A 108 0.11 -10.79 1.65
CA ARG A 108 0.43 -11.84 2.60
C ARG A 108 1.88 -11.79 3.04
N ARG A 109 2.79 -11.49 2.11
CA ARG A 109 4.22 -11.39 2.45
C ARG A 109 4.48 -10.24 3.42
N THR A 110 3.66 -9.20 3.36
CA THR A 110 3.84 -8.06 4.25
C THR A 110 3.06 -8.20 5.55
N GLY A 111 2.31 -9.29 5.71
CA GLY A 111 1.68 -9.60 6.98
C GLY A 111 0.16 -9.56 7.02
N PHE A 112 -0.46 -9.20 5.90
CA PHE A 112 -1.93 -9.14 5.85
C PHE A 112 -2.53 -10.53 5.77
N ARG A 113 -3.74 -10.67 6.31
CA ARG A 113 -4.50 -11.91 6.25
C ARG A 113 -5.94 -11.58 5.93
N ARG A 114 -6.62 -12.50 5.25
CA ARG A 114 -8.04 -12.33 4.95
C ARG A 114 -8.84 -12.29 6.23
N THR A 115 -9.84 -11.41 6.27
CA THR A 115 -10.72 -11.29 7.43
C THR A 115 -11.98 -12.12 7.30
N GLY A 116 -12.30 -12.55 6.09
CA GLY A 116 -13.56 -13.25 5.81
C GLY A 116 -14.62 -12.36 5.20
N SER A 117 -14.41 -11.05 5.21
CA SER A 117 -15.37 -10.12 4.61
C SER A 117 -15.20 -10.07 3.11
N VAL A 118 -16.32 -10.01 2.39
CA VAL A 118 -16.35 -9.93 0.93
C VAL A 118 -17.37 -8.89 0.54
N GLN A 119 -17.13 -8.24 -0.58
CA GLN A 119 -18.11 -7.30 -1.13
C GLN A 119 -17.99 -7.26 -2.64
N MET A 120 -19.02 -6.74 -3.32
CA MET A 120 -18.93 -6.50 -4.75
C MET A 120 -18.03 -5.29 -4.97
N VAL A 121 -17.27 -5.33 -6.06
CA VAL A 121 -16.38 -4.21 -6.40
C VAL A 121 -17.22 -2.94 -6.55
N ARG A 122 -18.40 -3.05 -7.15
CA ARG A 122 -19.38 -1.98 -7.22
C ARG A 122 -20.73 -2.59 -7.51
N PRO A 123 -21.82 -1.87 -7.25
CA PRO A 123 -23.16 -2.40 -7.55
C PRO A 123 -23.28 -2.80 -9.02
N GLY A 124 -23.79 -4.01 -9.26
CA GLY A 124 -23.97 -4.51 -10.60
C GLY A 124 -22.75 -5.15 -11.25
N ASP A 125 -21.60 -5.07 -10.60
CA ASP A 125 -20.39 -5.70 -11.12
C ASP A 125 -20.28 -7.08 -10.47
N PRO A 126 -20.17 -8.17 -11.26
CA PRO A 126 -20.10 -9.52 -10.68
C PRO A 126 -18.79 -9.80 -9.95
N ARG A 127 -17.78 -8.95 -10.12
CA ARG A 127 -16.51 -9.18 -9.43
C ARG A 127 -16.66 -8.89 -7.95
N ILE A 128 -15.94 -9.66 -7.15
CA ILE A 128 -15.94 -9.46 -5.71
C ILE A 128 -14.54 -9.14 -5.25
N GLU A 129 -14.45 -8.55 -4.09
CA GLU A 129 -13.16 -8.31 -3.46
C GLU A 129 -13.18 -8.81 -2.04
N TYR A 130 -12.00 -9.20 -1.56
CA TYR A 130 -11.80 -9.72 -0.22
C TYR A 130 -11.13 -8.68 0.64
N GLU A 131 -11.54 -8.60 1.89
CA GLU A 131 -10.87 -7.74 2.84
C GLU A 131 -9.68 -8.48 3.45
N MET A 132 -8.57 -7.77 3.59
CA MET A 132 -7.41 -8.26 4.32
C MET A 132 -7.03 -7.23 5.36
N SER A 133 -6.47 -7.66 6.47
CA SER A 133 -6.04 -6.73 7.50
C SER A 133 -4.76 -7.20 8.15
N LEU A 134 -4.12 -6.24 8.82
CA LEU A 134 -2.87 -6.46 9.53
C LEU A 134 -2.90 -5.65 10.81
N THR A 135 -2.51 -6.25 11.91
CA THR A 135 -2.38 -5.55 13.19
C THR A 135 -0.98 -4.97 13.30
N LEU A 136 -0.91 -3.70 13.58
CA LEU A 136 0.35 -2.97 13.67
C LEU A 136 1.10 -3.24 14.98
#